data_18ee5243700347366bdc25a1f437cd82
#
_entry.id   18ee5243700347366bdc25a1f437cd82
#
_cell.length_a   1.000
_cell.length_b   1.000
_cell.length_c   1.000
_cell.angle_alpha   90.00
_cell.angle_beta   90.00
_cell.angle_gamma   90.00
#
_symmetry.space_group_name_H-M   'P 1'
#
loop_
_entity.id
_entity.type
_entity.pdbx_description
1 polymer ?
#
loop_
_entity_poly.entity_id
_entity_poly.type
_entity_poly.pdbx_seq_one_letter_code
_entity_poly.pdbx_strand_id
1 'polypeptide(L)'
;MWRRVREVTDLAEELDRVAPLLTGGGLERMMLRARSGAVAAGAYEADPRQSCPELVGRAAQQLGVGPDAAALYLQLATLAAPTDRNVRRWNGWSAEQHGQARTELLGTGAVVEAKRARAGRTLFLPGEWTELKAPHLPLETVKLAAHAVRPLWRNQIHSPFGRVLPTAPLHEMFAAAWERVRGGAEGGAEGGGGS
;
A
#
# COMPACT_ATOMS: atom_id res chain seq x y z
N MET A 1 4.39 -42.84 -3.57
CA MET A 1 3.16 -42.32 -4.18
C MET A 1 2.70 -41.01 -3.54
N TRP A 2 2.52 -40.94 -2.24
CA TRP A 2 2.07 -39.70 -1.51
C TRP A 2 3.01 -38.48 -1.58
N ARG A 3 4.31 -38.69 -1.77
CA ARG A 3 5.27 -37.56 -1.92
C ARG A 3 5.02 -36.79 -3.22
N ARG A 4 4.82 -37.51 -4.35
CA ARG A 4 4.52 -36.87 -5.66
C ARG A 4 3.19 -36.15 -5.68
N VAL A 5 2.16 -36.65 -4.98
CA VAL A 5 0.86 -35.99 -4.90
C VAL A 5 0.98 -34.65 -4.15
N ARG A 6 1.75 -34.63 -3.06
CA ARG A 6 2.02 -33.38 -2.31
C ARG A 6 2.79 -32.37 -3.16
N GLU A 7 3.84 -32.80 -3.86
CA GLU A 7 4.61 -31.91 -4.76
C GLU A 7 3.76 -31.30 -5.88
N VAL A 8 2.80 -32.04 -6.43
CA VAL A 8 1.89 -31.54 -7.46
C VAL A 8 0.88 -30.55 -6.86
N THR A 9 0.38 -30.82 -5.67
CA THR A 9 -0.55 -29.92 -4.97
C THR A 9 0.15 -28.60 -4.60
N ASP A 10 1.38 -28.68 -4.07
CA ASP A 10 2.19 -27.52 -3.73
C ASP A 10 2.49 -26.65 -4.97
N LEU A 11 2.78 -27.29 -6.12
CA LEU A 11 3.01 -26.60 -7.38
C LEU A 11 1.73 -25.91 -7.90
N ALA A 12 0.58 -26.57 -7.82
CA ALA A 12 -0.68 -25.99 -8.22
C ALA A 12 -1.05 -24.76 -7.37
N GLU A 13 -0.86 -24.86 -6.06
CA GLU A 13 -1.06 -23.74 -5.15
C GLU A 13 -0.10 -22.57 -5.45
N GLU A 14 1.16 -22.84 -5.80
CA GLU A 14 2.10 -21.79 -6.18
C GLU A 14 1.73 -21.13 -7.51
N LEU A 15 1.26 -21.90 -8.49
CA LEU A 15 0.75 -21.37 -9.76
C LEU A 15 -0.46 -20.45 -9.54
N ASP A 16 -1.39 -20.81 -8.67
CA ASP A 16 -2.53 -19.97 -8.31
C ASP A 16 -2.11 -18.64 -7.66
N ARG A 17 -0.99 -18.64 -6.96
CA ARG A 17 -0.41 -17.42 -6.37
C ARG A 17 0.19 -16.48 -7.41
N VAL A 18 0.86 -17.06 -8.39
CA VAL A 18 1.67 -16.35 -9.40
C VAL A 18 0.82 -15.95 -10.60
N ALA A 19 -0.17 -16.75 -10.96
CA ALA A 19 -1.01 -16.52 -12.14
C ALA A 19 -1.59 -15.10 -12.22
N PRO A 20 -2.16 -14.51 -11.15
CA PRO A 20 -2.69 -13.14 -11.22
C PRO A 20 -1.62 -12.08 -11.54
N LEU A 21 -0.38 -12.27 -11.12
CA LEU A 21 0.73 -11.39 -11.47
C LEU A 21 1.12 -11.51 -12.93
N LEU A 22 1.11 -12.73 -13.47
CA LEU A 22 1.52 -13.01 -14.85
C LEU A 22 0.43 -12.67 -15.86
N THR A 23 -0.83 -13.02 -15.55
CA THR A 23 -1.95 -12.85 -16.47
C THR A 23 -2.65 -11.51 -16.37
N GLY A 24 -2.52 -10.81 -15.25
CA GLY A 24 -3.13 -9.50 -15.01
C GLY A 24 -2.45 -8.33 -15.71
N GLY A 25 -1.37 -8.56 -16.47
CA GLY A 25 -0.62 -7.53 -17.19
C GLY A 25 0.11 -6.53 -16.29
N GLY A 26 0.08 -6.70 -14.97
CA GLY A 26 0.69 -5.79 -14.02
C GLY A 26 2.21 -5.69 -14.19
N LEU A 27 2.89 -6.83 -14.36
CA LEU A 27 4.33 -6.87 -14.59
C LEU A 27 4.72 -6.21 -15.92
N GLU A 28 3.95 -6.46 -16.97
CA GLU A 28 4.18 -5.82 -18.27
C GLU A 28 4.07 -4.29 -18.16
N ARG A 29 3.01 -3.79 -17.52
CA ARG A 29 2.83 -2.35 -17.30
C ARG A 29 3.94 -1.75 -16.43
N MET A 30 4.43 -2.46 -15.41
CA MET A 30 5.61 -2.03 -14.63
C MET A 30 6.85 -1.92 -15.50
N MET A 31 7.10 -2.88 -16.38
CA MET A 31 8.23 -2.83 -17.32
C MET A 31 8.11 -1.68 -18.31
N LEU A 32 6.92 -1.46 -18.88
CA LEU A 32 6.65 -0.33 -19.77
C LEU A 32 6.85 1.01 -19.03
N ARG A 33 6.35 1.12 -17.82
CA ARG A 33 6.52 2.30 -16.97
C ARG A 33 8.00 2.60 -16.70
N ALA A 34 8.77 1.57 -16.33
CA ALA A 34 10.21 1.74 -16.09
C ALA A 34 10.98 2.20 -17.35
N ARG A 35 10.57 1.70 -18.53
CA ARG A 35 11.19 2.09 -19.81
C ARG A 35 10.78 3.47 -20.30
N SER A 36 9.62 3.96 -19.90
CA SER A 36 9.09 5.25 -20.37
C SER A 36 9.83 6.46 -19.82
N GLY A 37 10.66 6.29 -18.78
CA GLY A 37 11.32 7.41 -18.10
C GLY A 37 10.35 8.36 -17.39
N ALA A 38 9.15 7.90 -17.08
CA ALA A 38 8.09 8.71 -16.46
C ALA A 38 8.46 9.22 -15.05
N VAL A 39 9.41 8.58 -14.41
CA VAL A 39 10.06 9.06 -13.18
C VAL A 39 11.52 9.31 -13.46
N ALA A 40 12.03 10.45 -13.04
CA ALA A 40 13.41 10.85 -13.29
C ALA A 40 14.43 9.87 -12.69
N ALA A 41 15.57 9.74 -13.33
CA ALA A 41 16.66 8.91 -12.81
C ALA A 41 17.07 9.36 -11.40
N GLY A 42 17.16 8.42 -10.48
CA GLY A 42 17.47 8.68 -9.07
C GLY A 42 16.26 8.97 -8.19
N ALA A 43 15.08 9.24 -8.74
CA ALA A 43 13.83 9.34 -7.99
C ALA A 43 13.17 7.96 -7.83
N TYR A 44 12.20 7.87 -6.92
CA TYR A 44 11.51 6.64 -6.61
C TYR A 44 10.05 6.67 -7.08
N GLU A 45 9.59 5.62 -7.74
CA GLU A 45 8.16 5.40 -8.03
C GLU A 45 7.30 5.39 -6.75
N ALA A 46 7.88 5.08 -5.61
CA ALA A 46 7.22 5.10 -4.31
C ALA A 46 6.99 6.52 -3.76
N ASP A 47 7.56 7.56 -4.37
CA ASP A 47 7.22 8.95 -4.12
C ASP A 47 6.08 9.37 -5.05
N PRO A 48 4.84 9.53 -4.56
CA PRO A 48 3.71 9.88 -5.42
C PRO A 48 3.83 11.29 -6.02
N ARG A 49 4.64 12.19 -5.44
CA ARG A 49 4.92 13.51 -6.02
C ARG A 49 5.70 13.40 -7.34
N GLN A 50 6.45 12.30 -7.52
CA GLN A 50 7.20 12.00 -8.75
C GLN A 50 6.41 11.10 -9.70
N SER A 51 5.70 10.12 -9.16
CA SER A 51 5.04 9.10 -9.97
C SER A 51 3.61 9.47 -10.42
N CYS A 52 2.90 10.30 -9.65
CA CYS A 52 1.52 10.74 -9.92
C CYS A 52 1.20 12.12 -9.29
N PRO A 53 1.90 13.20 -9.69
CA PRO A 53 1.77 14.53 -9.08
C PRO A 53 0.34 15.09 -9.11
N GLU A 54 -0.41 14.82 -10.17
CA GLU A 54 -1.81 15.25 -10.28
C GLU A 54 -2.70 14.61 -9.21
N LEU A 55 -2.45 13.33 -8.88
CA LEU A 55 -3.17 12.67 -7.81
C LEU A 55 -2.84 13.28 -6.44
N VAL A 56 -1.57 13.61 -6.22
CA VAL A 56 -1.14 14.32 -5.00
C VAL A 56 -1.87 15.65 -4.87
N GLY A 57 -1.99 16.43 -5.95
CA GLY A 57 -2.72 17.70 -5.96
C GLY A 57 -4.20 17.53 -5.58
N ARG A 58 -4.87 16.52 -6.16
CA ARG A 58 -6.27 16.21 -5.82
C ARG A 58 -6.42 15.75 -4.37
N ALA A 59 -5.53 14.90 -3.89
CA ALA A 59 -5.55 14.42 -2.52
C ALA A 59 -5.29 15.57 -1.52
N ALA A 60 -4.33 16.45 -1.81
CA ALA A 60 -4.04 17.62 -1.02
C ALA A 60 -5.26 18.54 -0.87
N GLN A 61 -5.91 18.83 -1.99
CA GLN A 61 -7.11 19.68 -2.00
C GLN A 61 -8.26 19.04 -1.19
N GLN A 62 -8.50 17.75 -1.38
CA GLN A 62 -9.63 17.07 -0.72
C GLN A 62 -9.41 16.86 0.78
N LEU A 63 -8.16 16.61 1.20
CA LEU A 63 -7.79 16.46 2.61
C LEU A 63 -7.57 17.83 3.31
N GLY A 64 -7.45 18.91 2.56
CA GLY A 64 -7.12 20.24 3.11
C GLY A 64 -5.69 20.32 3.64
N VAL A 65 -4.72 19.65 3.00
CA VAL A 65 -3.33 19.56 3.43
C VAL A 65 -2.36 19.93 2.32
N GLY A 66 -1.09 20.13 2.68
CA GLY A 66 -0.03 20.35 1.70
C GLY A 66 0.35 19.07 0.93
N PRO A 67 1.11 19.24 -0.16
CA PRO A 67 1.48 18.10 -1.05
C PRO A 67 2.30 17.02 -0.35
N ASP A 68 3.12 17.36 0.63
CA ASP A 68 3.91 16.38 1.38
C ASP A 68 3.03 15.52 2.29
N ALA A 69 2.07 16.10 3.00
CA ALA A 69 1.11 15.34 3.81
C ALA A 69 0.20 14.45 2.94
N ALA A 70 -0.24 14.95 1.78
CA ALA A 70 -0.99 14.16 0.81
C ALA A 70 -0.17 13.00 0.24
N ALA A 71 1.11 13.22 -0.07
CA ALA A 71 2.02 12.18 -0.51
C ALA A 71 2.21 11.10 0.57
N LEU A 72 2.41 11.50 1.83
CA LEU A 72 2.49 10.59 2.96
C LEU A 72 1.20 9.76 3.09
N TYR A 73 0.03 10.39 2.97
CA TYR A 73 -1.25 9.68 3.03
C TYR A 73 -1.37 8.61 1.95
N LEU A 74 -1.06 8.95 0.70
CA LEU A 74 -1.08 8.00 -0.42
C LEU A 74 -0.12 6.83 -0.20
N GLN A 75 1.07 7.09 0.34
CA GLN A 75 2.03 6.05 0.70
C GLN A 75 1.49 5.13 1.80
N LEU A 76 0.88 5.69 2.85
CA LEU A 76 0.23 4.91 3.90
C LEU A 76 -0.95 4.08 3.38
N ALA A 77 -1.74 4.62 2.46
CA ALA A 77 -2.90 3.94 1.88
C ALA A 77 -2.53 2.80 0.92
N THR A 78 -1.33 2.86 0.34
CA THR A 78 -0.96 1.99 -0.79
C THR A 78 0.14 1.02 -0.44
N LEU A 79 1.26 1.48 0.12
CA LEU A 79 2.49 0.69 0.18
C LEU A 79 2.44 -0.38 1.29
N ALA A 80 3.05 -1.53 1.02
CA ALA A 80 3.13 -2.61 1.99
C ALA A 80 4.06 -2.30 3.18
N ALA A 81 5.12 -1.55 2.95
CA ALA A 81 6.14 -1.25 3.96
C ALA A 81 6.47 0.26 4.03
N PRO A 82 5.48 1.16 4.26
CA PRO A 82 5.72 2.59 4.39
C PRO A 82 6.24 2.94 5.78
N THR A 83 7.39 2.35 6.15
CA THR A 83 8.08 2.69 7.40
C THR A 83 8.57 4.13 7.34
N ASP A 84 8.72 4.81 8.48
CA ASP A 84 9.23 6.19 8.54
C ASP A 84 10.58 6.31 7.83
N ARG A 85 11.43 5.29 7.96
CA ARG A 85 12.73 5.22 7.26
C ARG A 85 12.56 5.14 5.74
N ASN A 86 11.66 4.29 5.25
CA ASN A 86 11.44 4.09 3.83
C ASN A 86 10.80 5.33 3.18
N VAL A 87 9.77 5.88 3.82
CA VAL A 87 9.09 7.11 3.38
C VAL A 87 10.11 8.26 3.26
N ARG A 88 10.91 8.50 4.28
CA ARG A 88 11.94 9.53 4.24
C ARG A 88 12.94 9.31 3.10
N ARG A 89 13.37 8.06 2.89
CA ARG A 89 14.29 7.72 1.81
C ARG A 89 13.66 7.96 0.43
N TRP A 90 12.44 7.49 0.21
CA TRP A 90 11.78 7.62 -1.09
C TRP A 90 11.48 9.07 -1.45
N ASN A 91 11.10 9.86 -0.47
CA ASN A 91 10.72 11.26 -0.66
C ASN A 91 11.92 12.23 -0.57
N GLY A 92 13.10 11.75 -0.21
CA GLY A 92 14.27 12.59 0.04
C GLY A 92 14.10 13.52 1.26
N TRP A 93 13.26 13.14 2.23
CA TRP A 93 12.92 13.99 3.36
C TRP A 93 13.90 13.92 4.52
N SER A 94 14.13 15.08 5.12
CA SER A 94 14.71 15.18 6.46
C SER A 94 13.74 14.63 7.52
N ALA A 95 14.21 14.46 8.76
CA ALA A 95 13.34 14.08 9.88
C ALA A 95 12.29 15.15 10.17
N GLU A 96 12.65 16.42 9.99
CA GLU A 96 11.78 17.57 10.21
C GLU A 96 10.65 17.63 9.18
N GLN A 97 10.95 17.54 7.88
CA GLN A 97 9.95 17.49 6.80
C GLN A 97 8.96 16.35 7.00
N HIS A 98 9.46 15.16 7.34
CA HIS A 98 8.59 14.03 7.66
C HIS A 98 7.70 14.31 8.89
N GLY A 99 8.26 14.94 9.93
CA GLY A 99 7.51 15.34 11.13
C GLY A 99 6.40 16.36 10.82
N GLN A 100 6.68 17.35 9.99
CA GLN A 100 5.69 18.34 9.54
C GLN A 100 4.54 17.68 8.77
N ALA A 101 4.85 16.85 7.76
CA ALA A 101 3.84 16.12 6.99
C ALA A 101 2.97 15.20 7.87
N ARG A 102 3.58 14.54 8.88
CA ARG A 102 2.85 13.74 9.86
C ARG A 102 1.89 14.55 10.70
N THR A 103 2.34 15.68 11.26
CA THR A 103 1.54 16.56 12.11
C THR A 103 0.34 17.12 11.33
N GLU A 104 0.57 17.56 10.12
CA GLU A 104 -0.47 18.09 9.24
C GLU A 104 -1.51 17.00 8.91
N LEU A 105 -1.05 15.80 8.55
CA LEU A 105 -1.95 14.70 8.22
C LEU A 105 -2.76 14.20 9.43
N LEU A 106 -2.18 14.16 10.62
CA LEU A 106 -2.90 13.81 11.86
C LEU A 106 -4.04 14.80 12.15
N GLY A 107 -3.84 16.07 11.84
CA GLY A 107 -4.87 17.10 12.02
C GLY A 107 -6.14 16.88 11.20
N THR A 108 -6.08 16.07 10.13
CA THR A 108 -7.23 15.77 9.26
C THR A 108 -8.16 14.68 9.81
N GLY A 109 -7.71 13.87 10.74
CA GLY A 109 -8.42 12.66 11.18
C GLY A 109 -8.41 11.50 10.17
N ALA A 110 -7.81 11.67 9.00
CA ALA A 110 -7.72 10.61 7.96
C ALA A 110 -6.77 9.47 8.35
N VAL A 111 -5.95 9.67 9.36
CA VAL A 111 -5.04 8.66 9.92
C VAL A 111 -5.14 8.65 11.44
N VAL A 112 -4.69 7.55 12.03
CA VAL A 112 -4.60 7.38 13.48
C VAL A 112 -3.15 7.18 13.90
N GLU A 113 -2.78 7.71 15.05
CA GLU A 113 -1.49 7.42 15.66
C GLU A 113 -1.60 6.24 16.61
N ALA A 114 -0.71 5.26 16.45
CA ALA A 114 -0.66 4.08 17.29
C ALA A 114 0.78 3.53 17.36
N LYS A 115 1.06 2.74 18.39
CA LYS A 115 2.30 1.96 18.47
C LYS A 115 1.97 0.50 18.16
N ARG A 116 2.47 0.01 17.02
CA ARG A 116 2.27 -1.38 16.58
C ARG A 116 3.62 -2.07 16.39
N ALA A 117 3.75 -3.27 16.94
CA ALA A 117 4.97 -4.04 16.86
C ALA A 117 5.40 -4.25 15.40
N ARG A 118 6.69 -4.13 15.13
CA ARG A 118 7.30 -4.37 13.80
C ARG A 118 6.81 -3.49 12.65
N ALA A 119 5.92 -2.51 12.88
CA ALA A 119 5.39 -1.67 11.81
C ALA A 119 6.41 -0.67 11.26
N GLY A 120 7.38 -0.24 12.07
CA GLY A 120 8.41 0.74 11.67
C GLY A 120 7.86 2.14 11.40
N ARG A 121 6.64 2.41 11.88
CA ARG A 121 5.93 3.70 11.81
C ARG A 121 4.92 3.81 12.93
N THR A 122 4.38 5.01 13.12
CA THR A 122 3.33 5.28 14.12
C THR A 122 2.02 5.79 13.52
N LEU A 123 1.99 6.13 12.22
CA LEU A 123 0.77 6.49 11.50
C LEU A 123 0.18 5.30 10.75
N PHE A 124 -1.15 5.18 10.85
CA PHE A 124 -1.91 4.08 10.22
C PHE A 124 -3.22 4.61 9.65
N LEU A 125 -3.74 3.93 8.62
CA LEU A 125 -5.14 4.12 8.26
C LEU A 125 -6.04 3.63 9.39
N PRO A 126 -7.20 4.25 9.61
CA PRO A 126 -8.24 3.67 10.47
C PRO A 126 -8.66 2.28 9.96
N GLY A 127 -9.10 1.41 10.87
CA GLY A 127 -9.61 0.09 10.52
C GLY A 127 -8.75 -1.08 10.98
N GLU A 128 -8.99 -2.23 10.37
CA GLU A 128 -8.38 -3.49 10.77
C GLU A 128 -6.92 -3.59 10.37
N TRP A 129 -6.19 -4.35 11.19
CA TRP A 129 -4.77 -4.57 11.07
C TRP A 129 -4.47 -6.06 11.01
N THR A 130 -3.65 -6.47 10.03
CA THR A 130 -3.23 -7.86 9.88
C THR A 130 -1.79 -8.01 10.32
N GLU A 131 -1.57 -8.82 11.35
CA GLU A 131 -0.24 -9.22 11.76
C GLU A 131 0.27 -10.34 10.86
N LEU A 132 1.45 -10.13 10.29
CA LEU A 132 2.13 -11.11 9.45
C LEU A 132 3.38 -11.62 10.15
N LYS A 133 3.71 -12.91 9.91
CA LYS A 133 4.98 -13.48 10.39
C LYS A 133 6.17 -12.88 9.64
N ALA A 134 7.33 -12.79 10.32
CA ALA A 134 8.58 -12.43 9.65
C ALA A 134 8.83 -13.35 8.42
N PRO A 135 9.40 -12.84 7.33
CA PRO A 135 10.01 -11.51 7.17
C PRO A 135 9.02 -10.38 6.81
N HIS A 136 7.72 -10.67 6.67
CA HIS A 136 6.72 -9.67 6.28
C HIS A 136 6.46 -8.68 7.41
N LEU A 137 6.24 -7.42 7.03
CA LEU A 137 5.75 -6.41 7.96
C LEU A 137 4.24 -6.53 8.08
N PRO A 138 3.69 -6.32 9.30
CA PRO A 138 2.25 -6.21 9.45
C PRO A 138 1.73 -4.97 8.70
N LEU A 139 0.49 -5.05 8.22
CA LEU A 139 -0.12 -3.95 7.44
C LEU A 139 -1.63 -3.88 7.65
N GLU A 140 -2.22 -2.78 7.22
CA GLU A 140 -3.66 -2.60 7.23
C GLU A 140 -4.34 -3.64 6.33
N THR A 141 -5.38 -4.30 6.85
CA THR A 141 -6.08 -5.41 6.17
C THR A 141 -6.62 -5.00 4.80
N VAL A 142 -7.05 -3.76 4.66
CA VAL A 142 -7.56 -3.19 3.40
C VAL A 142 -6.55 -3.22 2.25
N LYS A 143 -5.26 -3.35 2.53
CA LYS A 143 -4.20 -3.39 1.52
C LYS A 143 -3.86 -4.79 1.00
N LEU A 144 -4.31 -5.84 1.68
CA LEU A 144 -3.92 -7.22 1.37
C LEU A 144 -4.20 -7.59 -0.10
N ALA A 145 -5.41 -7.31 -0.57
CA ALA A 145 -5.81 -7.64 -1.94
C ALA A 145 -4.97 -6.93 -3.00
N ALA A 146 -4.61 -5.65 -2.77
CA ALA A 146 -3.78 -4.87 -3.69
C ALA A 146 -2.34 -5.40 -3.81
N HIS A 147 -1.92 -6.26 -2.89
CA HIS A 147 -0.61 -6.90 -2.89
C HIS A 147 -0.68 -8.41 -3.16
N ALA A 148 -1.80 -8.90 -3.72
CA ALA A 148 -2.08 -10.31 -3.95
C ALA A 148 -1.90 -11.18 -2.70
N VAL A 149 -2.13 -10.61 -1.52
CA VAL A 149 -2.02 -11.32 -0.24
C VAL A 149 -3.38 -11.81 0.18
N ARG A 150 -3.50 -13.10 0.41
CA ARG A 150 -4.69 -13.73 1.00
C ARG A 150 -4.35 -14.19 2.41
N PRO A 151 -5.08 -13.75 3.43
CA PRO A 151 -4.90 -14.27 4.78
C PRO A 151 -5.32 -15.74 4.81
N LEU A 152 -4.51 -16.57 5.44
CA LEU A 152 -4.81 -17.94 5.78
C LEU A 152 -5.04 -18.06 7.27
N TRP A 153 -5.45 -19.26 7.68
CA TRP A 153 -5.65 -19.54 9.10
C TRP A 153 -4.36 -19.35 9.91
N ARG A 154 -4.45 -18.95 11.16
CA ARG A 154 -3.33 -18.72 12.11
C ARG A 154 -2.28 -17.68 11.67
N ASN A 155 -2.70 -16.54 11.11
CA ASN A 155 -1.80 -15.45 10.69
C ASN A 155 -0.76 -15.86 9.62
N GLN A 156 -1.02 -16.94 8.90
CA GLN A 156 -0.30 -17.26 7.69
C GLN A 156 -0.85 -16.44 6.53
N ILE A 157 -0.01 -16.18 5.56
CA ILE A 157 -0.42 -15.53 4.32
C ILE A 157 -0.11 -16.43 3.13
N HIS A 158 -0.98 -16.30 2.14
CA HIS A 158 -0.77 -16.81 0.82
C HIS A 158 -0.37 -15.63 -0.07
N SER A 159 0.85 -15.61 -0.58
CA SER A 159 1.37 -14.53 -1.41
C SER A 159 2.31 -15.08 -2.49
N PRO A 160 2.36 -14.43 -3.67
CA PRO A 160 3.28 -14.84 -4.73
C PRO A 160 4.74 -14.86 -4.25
N PHE A 161 5.44 -15.94 -4.55
CA PHE A 161 6.85 -16.14 -4.14
C PHE A 161 7.10 -15.96 -2.63
N GLY A 162 6.08 -16.18 -1.79
CA GLY A 162 6.19 -15.90 -0.35
C GLY A 162 6.54 -14.44 -0.02
N ARG A 163 6.15 -13.48 -0.85
CA ARG A 163 6.46 -12.06 -0.69
C ARG A 163 5.21 -11.20 -0.85
N VAL A 164 5.19 -10.08 -0.14
CA VAL A 164 4.20 -9.02 -0.35
C VAL A 164 4.73 -8.12 -1.46
N LEU A 165 4.17 -8.25 -2.65
CA LEU A 165 4.62 -7.56 -3.86
C LEU A 165 3.54 -6.63 -4.41
N PRO A 166 3.92 -5.51 -5.06
CA PRO A 166 2.96 -4.73 -5.83
C PRO A 166 2.44 -5.57 -7.00
N THR A 167 1.14 -5.45 -7.30
CA THR A 167 0.48 -6.18 -8.39
C THR A 167 0.34 -5.36 -9.67
N ALA A 168 0.61 -4.07 -9.60
CA ALA A 168 0.55 -3.10 -10.70
C ALA A 168 1.59 -2.00 -10.48
N PRO A 169 1.86 -1.14 -11.48
CA PRO A 169 2.68 0.06 -11.31
C PRO A 169 2.20 0.90 -10.12
N LEU A 170 3.12 1.47 -9.34
CA LEU A 170 2.74 2.15 -8.10
C LEU A 170 1.81 3.34 -8.32
N HIS A 171 1.93 4.08 -9.42
CA HIS A 171 1.03 5.18 -9.72
C HIS A 171 -0.43 4.71 -9.92
N GLU A 172 -0.64 3.53 -10.53
CA GLU A 172 -1.97 2.91 -10.63
C GLU A 172 -2.47 2.44 -9.25
N MET A 173 -1.59 1.86 -8.46
CA MET A 173 -1.92 1.42 -7.10
C MET A 173 -2.26 2.60 -6.19
N PHE A 174 -1.58 3.75 -6.31
CA PHE A 174 -1.94 4.98 -5.61
C PHE A 174 -3.33 5.47 -5.99
N ALA A 175 -3.64 5.49 -7.30
CA ALA A 175 -4.96 5.88 -7.79
C ALA A 175 -6.06 4.95 -7.26
N ALA A 176 -5.86 3.64 -7.36
CA ALA A 176 -6.82 2.64 -6.87
C ALA A 176 -7.02 2.71 -5.35
N ALA A 177 -5.95 2.97 -4.59
CA ALA A 177 -6.04 3.14 -3.14
C ALA A 177 -6.82 4.40 -2.76
N TRP A 178 -6.61 5.50 -3.49
CA TRP A 178 -7.33 6.75 -3.29
C TRP A 178 -8.83 6.58 -3.50
N GLU A 179 -9.25 5.96 -4.62
CA GLU A 179 -10.67 5.71 -4.90
C GLU A 179 -11.31 4.79 -3.87
N ARG A 180 -10.62 3.77 -3.41
CA ARG A 180 -11.11 2.86 -2.36
C ARG A 180 -11.38 3.58 -1.04
N VAL A 181 -10.49 4.48 -0.63
CA VAL A 181 -10.66 5.23 0.63
C VAL A 181 -11.82 6.22 0.51
N ARG A 182 -11.98 6.85 -0.65
CA ARG A 182 -13.13 7.75 -0.90
C ARG A 182 -14.46 7.01 -0.84
N GLY A 183 -14.61 5.89 -1.53
CA GLY A 183 -15.82 5.09 -1.53
C GLY A 183 -16.19 4.54 -0.14
N GLY A 184 -15.21 4.26 0.70
CA GLY A 184 -15.43 3.85 2.09
C GLY A 184 -15.92 4.99 2.99
N ALA A 185 -15.53 6.23 2.71
CA ALA A 185 -15.98 7.41 3.45
C ALA A 185 -17.45 7.79 3.11
N GLU A 186 -17.85 7.63 1.86
CA GLU A 186 -19.20 7.92 1.40
C GLU A 186 -20.23 6.88 1.91
N GLY A 187 -19.85 5.59 1.97
CA GLY A 187 -20.71 4.52 2.50
C GLY A 187 -20.91 4.53 4.01
N GLY A 188 -20.07 5.22 4.77
CA GLY A 188 -20.20 5.37 6.23
C GLY A 188 -21.14 6.49 6.68
N ALA A 189 -21.47 7.44 5.80
CA ALA A 189 -22.32 8.59 6.13
C ALA A 189 -23.82 8.30 6.03
N GLU A 190 -24.24 7.25 5.33
CA GLU A 190 -25.67 6.93 5.14
C GLU A 190 -26.26 6.00 6.22
N GLY A 191 -25.46 5.45 7.13
CA GLY A 191 -25.90 4.52 8.17
C GLY A 191 -26.32 5.13 9.52
N GLY A 192 -26.33 6.44 9.69
CA GLY A 192 -26.53 7.14 10.98
C GLY A 192 -27.89 7.86 11.18
N GLY A 193 -28.93 7.52 10.43
CA GLY A 193 -30.23 8.19 10.56
C GLY A 193 -31.39 7.23 10.74
N GLY A 194 -31.61 6.75 11.95
CA GLY A 194 -32.81 5.95 12.21
C GLY A 194 -32.91 5.38 13.61
N SER A 195 -33.34 6.15 14.56
CA SER A 195 -34.34 5.88 15.60
C SER A 195 -34.38 6.97 16.64
#